data_f6b0f679c9d839e69c896ad19632e845
#
_entry.id   f6b0f679c9d839e69c896ad19632e845
#
_cell.length_a   1.000
_cell.length_b   1.000
_cell.length_c   1.000
_cell.angle_alpha   90.00
_cell.angle_beta   90.00
_cell.angle_gamma   90.00
#
_symmetry.space_group_name_H-M   'P 1'
#
loop_
_entity.id
_entity.type
_entity.pdbx_description
1 polymer ?
#
loop_
_entity_poly.entity_id
_entity_poly.type
_entity_poly.pdbx_seq_one_letter_code
_entity_poly.pdbx_strand_id
1 'polypeptide(L)'
;IKVLIPGSNGKSQGGDAPTLGVVGRLGGLGARPELIGAVSDGDGALAALTCALKLVEMHAAGDVLPGDVIVATHICPDAPTLPHEPVPFMDSPIDMETMNRMEVDPRMEAIVSIDTTKGNRIINVNGYILPVANDLMDVMTRVTGKMPQVFALSQQDITPYGNDLYHLNSILQPTTATTAPVVGVAIATEQMVAGCATGATHGSDVEEAARFALEVAKLFGTGSCKFYDEEQWAHLVELYVTMERYQTMGDAK
;
A
#
# COMPACT_ATOMS: atom_id res chain seq x y z
N ILE A 1 0.84 7.90 -11.67
CA ILE A 1 1.50 6.86 -12.46
C ILE A 1 0.78 5.55 -12.21
N LYS A 2 0.49 4.79 -13.28
CA LYS A 2 -0.04 3.43 -13.22
C LYS A 2 0.67 2.60 -14.27
N VAL A 3 1.24 1.47 -13.87
CA VAL A 3 2.02 0.57 -14.73
C VAL A 3 1.39 -0.81 -14.64
N LEU A 4 0.97 -1.37 -15.78
CA LEU A 4 0.55 -2.76 -15.88
C LEU A 4 1.74 -3.59 -16.41
N ILE A 5 2.10 -4.60 -15.68
CA ILE A 5 3.08 -5.63 -16.07
C ILE A 5 2.29 -6.92 -16.35
N PRO A 6 2.16 -7.33 -17.62
CA PRO A 6 1.40 -8.52 -17.98
C PRO A 6 2.05 -9.81 -17.48
N GLY A 7 1.23 -10.71 -16.95
CA GLY A 7 1.65 -12.05 -16.59
C GLY A 7 1.53 -13.03 -17.76
N SER A 8 2.30 -14.12 -17.75
CA SER A 8 2.25 -15.16 -18.78
C SER A 8 0.89 -15.89 -18.87
N ASN A 9 0.14 -15.90 -17.76
CA ASN A 9 -1.24 -16.39 -17.64
C ASN A 9 -2.15 -15.31 -17.02
N GLY A 10 -1.74 -14.04 -17.15
CA GLY A 10 -2.47 -12.91 -16.60
C GLY A 10 -3.79 -12.64 -17.31
N LYS A 11 -4.74 -12.08 -16.59
CA LYS A 11 -6.08 -11.73 -17.13
C LYS A 11 -6.00 -10.71 -18.26
N SER A 12 -4.97 -9.85 -18.28
CA SER A 12 -4.72 -8.90 -19.38
C SER A 12 -4.36 -9.61 -20.69
N GLN A 13 -3.92 -10.87 -20.62
CA GLN A 13 -3.60 -11.71 -21.77
C GLN A 13 -4.64 -12.81 -22.01
N GLY A 14 -5.79 -12.75 -21.33
CA GLY A 14 -6.87 -13.73 -21.44
C GLY A 14 -6.66 -14.99 -20.59
N GLY A 15 -5.69 -14.98 -19.67
CA GLY A 15 -5.48 -16.02 -18.69
C GLY A 15 -6.37 -15.89 -17.45
N ASP A 16 -6.09 -16.66 -16.42
CA ASP A 16 -6.90 -16.75 -15.19
C ASP A 16 -6.09 -16.48 -13.90
N ALA A 17 -4.79 -16.29 -14.01
CA ALA A 17 -3.96 -15.97 -12.86
C ALA A 17 -4.36 -14.62 -12.23
N PRO A 18 -4.37 -14.51 -10.88
CA PRO A 18 -4.86 -13.32 -10.21
C PRO A 18 -3.95 -12.11 -10.43
N THR A 19 -4.53 -10.93 -10.38
CA THR A 19 -3.86 -9.64 -10.56
C THR A 19 -3.53 -9.01 -9.22
N LEU A 20 -2.24 -8.80 -8.95
CA LEU A 20 -1.78 -8.08 -7.76
C LEU A 20 -1.71 -6.58 -8.00
N GLY A 21 -2.25 -5.80 -7.06
CA GLY A 21 -2.00 -4.37 -6.94
C GLY A 21 -0.82 -4.08 -6.01
N VAL A 22 0.06 -3.16 -6.40
CA VAL A 22 1.09 -2.57 -5.54
C VAL A 22 0.90 -1.07 -5.56
N VAL A 23 0.48 -0.50 -4.45
CA VAL A 23 0.19 0.93 -4.32
C VAL A 23 1.22 1.58 -3.41
N GLY A 24 1.97 2.52 -3.94
CA GLY A 24 2.94 3.33 -3.17
C GLY A 24 2.29 4.59 -2.64
N ARG A 25 2.33 4.77 -1.34
CA ARG A 25 1.75 5.91 -0.59
C ARG A 25 2.90 6.63 0.11
N LEU A 26 2.91 7.87 0.21
CA LEU A 26 2.41 8.99 -0.55
C LEU A 26 3.54 9.48 -1.46
N GLY A 27 3.25 10.16 -2.57
CA GLY A 27 4.26 10.58 -3.55
C GLY A 27 4.66 12.05 -3.45
N GLY A 28 4.50 12.67 -2.28
CA GLY A 28 4.86 14.06 -2.05
C GLY A 28 6.37 14.28 -2.04
N LEU A 29 6.81 15.36 -2.67
CA LEU A 29 8.18 15.85 -2.60
C LEU A 29 8.20 17.21 -1.86
N GLY A 30 9.18 17.37 -1.00
CA GLY A 30 9.33 18.59 -0.21
C GLY A 30 8.59 18.52 1.13
N ALA A 31 9.34 18.77 2.18
CA ALA A 31 8.83 18.72 3.56
C ALA A 31 8.60 20.10 4.15
N ARG A 32 9.00 21.14 3.44
CA ARG A 32 8.97 22.52 3.96
C ARG A 32 8.74 23.48 2.83
N PRO A 33 8.11 24.63 3.08
CA PRO A 33 7.89 25.65 2.06
C PRO A 33 9.18 26.13 1.36
N GLU A 34 10.32 26.08 2.07
CA GLU A 34 11.59 26.59 1.59
C GLU A 34 12.51 25.51 0.98
N LEU A 35 12.21 24.22 1.17
CA LEU A 35 13.05 23.11 0.72
C LEU A 35 12.23 22.08 -0.03
N ILE A 36 12.44 22.00 -1.32
CA ILE A 36 11.93 20.94 -2.18
C ILE A 36 12.97 19.81 -2.20
N GLY A 37 12.55 18.60 -1.92
CA GLY A 37 13.45 17.46 -1.92
C GLY A 37 12.74 16.16 -1.55
N ALA A 38 13.42 15.04 -1.77
CA ALA A 38 12.91 13.73 -1.35
C ALA A 38 13.02 13.59 0.16
N VAL A 39 11.92 13.21 0.79
CA VAL A 39 11.84 12.87 2.22
C VAL A 39 11.22 11.50 2.37
N SER A 40 11.31 10.90 3.54
CA SER A 40 10.82 9.53 3.79
C SER A 40 9.32 9.34 3.54
N ASP A 41 8.55 10.40 3.51
CA ASP A 41 7.14 10.37 3.13
C ASP A 41 6.92 9.91 1.67
N GLY A 42 7.94 10.08 0.82
CA GLY A 42 7.96 9.56 -0.55
C GLY A 42 8.45 8.12 -0.70
N ASP A 43 8.89 7.46 0.36
CA ASP A 43 9.53 6.14 0.27
C ASP A 43 8.57 5.05 -0.21
N GLY A 44 7.28 5.13 0.13
CA GLY A 44 6.28 4.21 -0.38
C GLY A 44 6.14 4.28 -1.90
N ALA A 45 6.07 5.50 -2.44
CA ALA A 45 6.05 5.72 -3.89
C ALA A 45 7.33 5.21 -4.56
N LEU A 46 8.48 5.49 -3.95
CA LEU A 46 9.78 5.05 -4.45
C LEU A 46 9.90 3.52 -4.46
N ALA A 47 9.41 2.85 -3.41
CA ALA A 47 9.39 1.40 -3.33
C ALA A 47 8.49 0.78 -4.42
N ALA A 48 7.31 1.35 -4.64
CA ALA A 48 6.41 0.89 -5.70
C ALA A 48 7.05 1.06 -7.09
N LEU A 49 7.64 2.21 -7.37
CA LEU A 49 8.33 2.46 -8.64
C LEU A 49 9.55 1.54 -8.84
N THR A 50 10.30 1.27 -7.77
CA THR A 50 11.43 0.34 -7.78
C THR A 50 10.95 -1.09 -8.09
N CYS A 51 9.84 -1.52 -7.48
CA CYS A 51 9.20 -2.79 -7.79
C CYS A 51 8.76 -2.85 -9.25
N ALA A 52 8.11 -1.79 -9.77
CA ALA A 52 7.69 -1.73 -11.17
C ALA A 52 8.88 -1.83 -12.13
N LEU A 53 9.95 -1.08 -11.89
CA LEU A 53 11.15 -1.12 -12.71
C LEU A 53 11.74 -2.54 -12.75
N LYS A 54 11.87 -3.17 -11.59
CA LYS A 54 12.39 -4.53 -11.50
C LYS A 54 11.53 -5.54 -12.25
N LEU A 55 10.21 -5.46 -12.12
CA LEU A 55 9.27 -6.32 -12.84
C LEU A 55 9.36 -6.12 -14.37
N VAL A 56 9.48 -4.88 -14.82
CA VAL A 56 9.67 -4.57 -16.25
C VAL A 56 10.98 -5.14 -16.79
N GLU A 57 12.07 -5.02 -16.04
CA GLU A 57 13.37 -5.60 -16.40
C GLU A 57 13.32 -7.14 -16.47
N MET A 58 12.68 -7.77 -15.48
CA MET A 58 12.46 -9.23 -15.47
C MET A 58 11.66 -9.67 -16.69
N HIS A 59 10.55 -8.99 -16.96
CA HIS A 59 9.70 -9.28 -18.11
C HIS A 59 10.49 -9.14 -19.43
N ALA A 60 11.27 -8.08 -19.58
CA ALA A 60 12.11 -7.86 -20.76
C ALA A 60 13.20 -8.93 -20.92
N ALA A 61 13.67 -9.51 -19.81
CA ALA A 61 14.63 -10.62 -19.81
C ALA A 61 13.97 -12.00 -20.02
N GLY A 62 12.65 -12.07 -20.16
CA GLY A 62 11.90 -13.31 -20.32
C GLY A 62 11.49 -13.98 -19.00
N ASP A 63 11.79 -13.37 -17.86
CA ASP A 63 11.34 -13.83 -16.55
C ASP A 63 9.96 -13.21 -16.24
N VAL A 64 8.94 -13.83 -16.81
CA VAL A 64 7.55 -13.33 -16.76
C VAL A 64 6.78 -14.02 -15.64
N LEU A 65 6.21 -13.24 -14.74
CA LEU A 65 5.36 -13.77 -13.66
C LEU A 65 4.08 -14.41 -14.22
N PRO A 66 3.46 -15.35 -13.51
CA PRO A 66 2.18 -15.94 -13.94
C PRO A 66 1.04 -14.94 -13.99
N GLY A 67 0.84 -14.17 -12.92
CA GLY A 67 -0.24 -13.17 -12.81
C GLY A 67 0.18 -11.78 -13.25
N ASP A 68 -0.82 -10.96 -13.56
CA ASP A 68 -0.60 -9.53 -13.81
C ASP A 68 -0.19 -8.80 -12.53
N VAL A 69 0.63 -7.76 -12.68
CA VAL A 69 0.91 -6.84 -11.59
C VAL A 69 0.58 -5.41 -12.04
N ILE A 70 -0.23 -4.72 -11.25
CA ILE A 70 -0.53 -3.30 -11.47
C ILE A 70 0.12 -2.50 -10.36
N VAL A 71 1.11 -1.70 -10.72
CA VAL A 71 1.78 -0.80 -9.78
C VAL A 71 1.21 0.60 -9.97
N ALA A 72 0.81 1.23 -8.88
CA ALA A 72 0.27 2.58 -8.91
C ALA A 72 0.88 3.46 -7.80
N THR A 73 1.06 4.71 -8.10
CA THR A 73 1.44 5.76 -7.15
C THR A 73 1.16 7.12 -7.75
N HIS A 74 1.11 8.15 -6.91
CA HIS A 74 1.11 9.54 -7.37
C HIS A 74 2.48 10.18 -7.14
N ILE A 75 2.74 11.26 -7.84
CA ILE A 75 3.90 12.13 -7.63
C ILE A 75 3.37 13.56 -7.54
N CYS A 76 3.64 14.21 -6.44
CA CYS A 76 3.33 15.61 -6.21
C CYS A 76 4.64 16.39 -5.97
N PRO A 77 5.18 17.07 -6.99
CA PRO A 77 6.45 17.78 -6.86
C PRO A 77 6.40 18.95 -5.87
N ASP A 78 5.23 19.57 -5.76
CA ASP A 78 4.98 20.74 -4.92
C ASP A 78 3.94 20.40 -3.84
N ALA A 79 4.21 19.35 -3.07
CA ALA A 79 3.31 18.95 -2.01
C ALA A 79 3.18 20.06 -0.96
N PRO A 80 1.98 20.56 -0.68
CA PRO A 80 1.77 21.57 0.34
C PRO A 80 2.11 21.02 1.71
N THR A 81 2.45 21.90 2.65
CA THR A 81 2.67 21.55 4.04
C THR A 81 1.60 22.20 4.91
N LEU A 82 1.08 21.45 5.86
CA LEU A 82 0.16 21.94 6.86
C LEU A 82 0.86 22.11 8.20
N PRO A 83 0.63 23.21 8.91
CA PRO A 83 1.14 23.39 10.26
C PRO A 83 0.61 22.29 11.19
N HIS A 84 1.53 21.61 11.86
CA HIS A 84 1.22 20.59 12.86
C HIS A 84 2.38 20.46 13.84
N GLU A 85 2.07 20.23 15.11
CA GLU A 85 3.07 19.93 16.15
C GLU A 85 3.21 18.41 16.33
N PRO A 86 4.41 17.87 16.51
CA PRO A 86 5.72 18.57 16.61
C PRO A 86 6.37 18.91 15.26
N VAL A 87 5.83 18.44 14.15
CA VAL A 87 6.36 18.68 12.80
C VAL A 87 5.24 18.91 11.80
N PRO A 88 5.46 19.74 10.76
CA PRO A 88 4.49 19.91 9.69
C PRO A 88 4.17 18.61 8.98
N PHE A 89 2.93 18.46 8.52
CA PHE A 89 2.54 17.37 7.63
C PHE A 89 2.63 17.76 6.17
N MET A 90 2.85 16.78 5.32
CA MET A 90 2.61 16.93 3.90
C MET A 90 1.12 16.73 3.62
N ASP A 91 0.57 17.63 2.84
CA ASP A 91 -0.80 17.58 2.35
C ASP A 91 -0.82 17.23 0.86
N SER A 92 -1.99 17.09 0.30
CA SER A 92 -2.21 16.80 -1.12
C SER A 92 -3.03 17.93 -1.76
N PRO A 93 -2.72 18.32 -3.00
CA PRO A 93 -3.52 19.30 -3.73
C PRO A 93 -4.88 18.74 -4.19
N ILE A 94 -5.12 17.44 -4.04
CA ILE A 94 -6.39 16.77 -4.32
C ILE A 94 -6.84 16.00 -3.08
N ASP A 95 -8.14 15.82 -2.95
CA ASP A 95 -8.70 15.04 -1.85
C ASP A 95 -8.31 13.55 -1.93
N MET A 96 -8.28 12.90 -0.78
CA MET A 96 -7.81 11.52 -0.65
C MET A 96 -8.75 10.52 -1.33
N GLU A 97 -10.04 10.81 -1.40
CA GLU A 97 -11.00 9.96 -2.10
C GLU A 97 -10.69 9.92 -3.60
N THR A 98 -10.47 11.08 -4.21
CA THR A 98 -10.05 11.19 -5.60
C THR A 98 -8.73 10.48 -5.84
N MET A 99 -7.74 10.68 -4.95
CA MET A 99 -6.45 10.00 -5.03
C MET A 99 -6.61 8.48 -5.00
N ASN A 100 -7.34 7.95 -4.03
CA ASN A 100 -7.57 6.52 -3.90
C ASN A 100 -8.25 5.92 -5.13
N ARG A 101 -9.25 6.60 -5.68
CA ARG A 101 -9.92 6.17 -6.91
C ARG A 101 -9.01 6.18 -8.14
N MET A 102 -8.03 7.09 -8.17
CA MET A 102 -7.07 7.15 -9.27
C MET A 102 -5.97 6.09 -9.15
N GLU A 103 -5.56 5.75 -7.94
CA GLU A 103 -4.50 4.76 -7.70
C GLU A 103 -5.02 3.33 -7.77
N VAL A 104 -6.16 3.05 -7.17
CA VAL A 104 -6.75 1.72 -7.20
C VAL A 104 -7.30 1.43 -8.61
N ASP A 105 -7.00 0.25 -9.11
CA ASP A 105 -7.53 -0.25 -10.37
C ASP A 105 -8.52 -1.39 -10.07
N PRO A 106 -9.71 -1.41 -10.67
CA PRO A 106 -10.72 -2.44 -10.39
C PRO A 106 -10.30 -3.86 -10.78
N ARG A 107 -9.21 -4.00 -11.52
CA ARG A 107 -8.62 -5.31 -11.86
C ARG A 107 -7.76 -5.89 -10.74
N MET A 108 -7.37 -5.09 -9.75
CA MET A 108 -6.59 -5.56 -8.61
C MET A 108 -7.44 -6.48 -7.73
N GLU A 109 -6.99 -7.72 -7.53
CA GLU A 109 -7.69 -8.72 -6.72
C GLU A 109 -7.15 -8.81 -5.29
N ALA A 110 -5.98 -8.27 -5.06
CA ALA A 110 -5.40 -7.99 -3.76
C ALA A 110 -4.42 -6.83 -3.89
N ILE A 111 -4.21 -6.08 -2.82
CA ILE A 111 -3.35 -4.91 -2.85
C ILE A 111 -2.34 -4.94 -1.71
N VAL A 112 -1.06 -4.74 -2.05
CA VAL A 112 -0.01 -4.35 -1.12
C VAL A 112 0.07 -2.83 -1.16
N SER A 113 -0.26 -2.18 -0.05
CA SER A 113 -0.15 -0.73 0.11
C SER A 113 1.10 -0.40 0.91
N ILE A 114 2.08 0.25 0.28
CA ILE A 114 3.37 0.58 0.90
C ILE A 114 3.36 2.04 1.28
N ASP A 115 3.63 2.32 2.54
CA ASP A 115 3.68 3.68 3.07
C ASP A 115 4.80 3.82 4.10
N THR A 116 5.19 5.04 4.39
CA THR A 116 6.14 5.32 5.45
C THR A 116 5.41 5.55 6.76
N THR A 117 5.66 4.72 7.73
CA THR A 117 5.25 5.01 9.10
C THR A 117 6.46 4.89 10.01
N LYS A 118 6.61 5.80 10.93
CA LYS A 118 7.76 5.83 11.84
C LYS A 118 7.62 4.89 13.04
N GLY A 119 6.87 3.84 12.87
CA GLY A 119 6.75 2.72 13.78
C GLY A 119 6.53 1.44 12.99
N ASN A 120 7.51 0.62 12.91
CA ASN A 120 7.58 -0.62 12.12
C ASN A 120 6.28 -1.38 12.01
N ARG A 121 5.78 -1.75 10.72
CA ARG A 121 5.08 -3.02 10.76
C ARG A 121 4.08 -3.30 9.63
N ILE A 122 3.79 -4.56 9.38
CA ILE A 122 2.70 -5.01 8.53
C ILE A 122 1.37 -4.76 9.23
N ILE A 123 0.47 -4.07 8.56
CA ILE A 123 -0.90 -3.85 9.02
C ILE A 123 -1.82 -4.73 8.20
N ASN A 124 -2.58 -5.57 8.88
CA ASN A 124 -3.60 -6.37 8.22
C ASN A 124 -4.94 -5.66 8.28
N VAL A 125 -5.56 -5.41 7.13
CA VAL A 125 -6.85 -4.74 7.12
C VAL A 125 -7.76 -5.06 5.98
N ASN A 126 -8.95 -5.27 6.34
CA ASN A 126 -10.16 -5.06 5.59
C ASN A 126 -11.28 -4.71 6.57
N GLY A 127 -11.39 -3.48 7.05
CA GLY A 127 -12.51 -3.05 7.87
C GLY A 127 -13.00 -3.99 8.99
N TYR A 128 -12.66 -5.28 8.93
CA TYR A 128 -12.81 -6.27 9.98
C TYR A 128 -11.46 -6.53 10.64
N ILE A 129 -11.46 -6.87 11.91
CA ILE A 129 -10.28 -7.41 12.57
C ILE A 129 -10.10 -8.85 12.10
N LEU A 130 -9.39 -9.02 11.01
CA LEU A 130 -8.99 -10.33 10.51
C LEU A 130 -7.72 -10.81 11.21
N PRO A 131 -7.50 -12.12 11.28
CA PRO A 131 -6.19 -12.65 11.59
C PRO A 131 -5.14 -12.09 10.64
N VAL A 132 -3.93 -12.06 11.14
CA VAL A 132 -2.77 -11.62 10.37
C VAL A 132 -2.64 -12.47 9.10
N ALA A 133 -2.26 -11.83 7.99
CA ALA A 133 -1.97 -12.50 6.73
C ALA A 133 -0.66 -13.32 6.85
N ASN A 134 -0.76 -14.56 7.31
CA ASN A 134 0.40 -15.41 7.64
C ASN A 134 1.35 -15.59 6.46
N ASP A 135 0.81 -15.80 5.26
CA ASP A 135 1.63 -15.98 4.07
C ASP A 135 2.49 -14.74 3.78
N LEU A 136 1.92 -13.55 3.95
CA LEU A 136 2.65 -12.30 3.80
C LEU A 136 3.71 -12.12 4.89
N MET A 137 3.44 -12.56 6.12
CA MET A 137 4.44 -12.56 7.20
C MET A 137 5.60 -13.50 6.87
N ASP A 138 5.33 -14.67 6.31
CA ASP A 138 6.34 -15.61 5.87
C ASP A 138 7.20 -15.04 4.75
N VAL A 139 6.58 -14.37 3.78
CA VAL A 139 7.31 -13.66 2.71
C VAL A 139 8.21 -12.59 3.31
N MET A 140 7.69 -11.76 4.21
CA MET A 140 8.48 -10.73 4.87
C MET A 140 9.65 -11.32 5.65
N THR A 141 9.44 -12.40 6.38
CA THR A 141 10.50 -13.10 7.10
C THR A 141 11.61 -13.59 6.16
N ARG A 142 11.25 -14.13 5.01
CA ARG A 142 12.23 -14.59 4.01
C ARG A 142 13.02 -13.43 3.39
N VAL A 143 12.37 -12.33 3.15
CA VAL A 143 12.98 -11.14 2.53
C VAL A 143 13.93 -10.44 3.49
N THR A 144 13.49 -10.23 4.73
CA THR A 144 14.23 -9.42 5.71
C THR A 144 15.15 -10.25 6.62
N GLY A 145 14.93 -11.57 6.73
CA GLY A 145 15.58 -12.42 7.72
C GLY A 145 15.10 -12.19 9.16
N LYS A 146 14.07 -11.38 9.35
CA LYS A 146 13.51 -11.02 10.66
C LYS A 146 12.01 -11.34 10.68
N MET A 147 11.50 -11.75 11.84
CA MET A 147 10.06 -11.87 12.03
C MET A 147 9.42 -10.50 11.91
N PRO A 148 8.44 -10.32 11.02
CA PRO A 148 7.77 -9.04 10.85
C PRO A 148 6.98 -8.68 12.11
N GLN A 149 6.92 -7.40 12.39
CA GLN A 149 6.09 -6.91 13.47
C GLN A 149 4.73 -6.52 12.91
N VAL A 150 3.67 -7.00 13.55
CA VAL A 150 2.30 -6.63 13.24
C VAL A 150 1.82 -5.68 14.32
N PHE A 151 1.22 -4.57 13.95
CA PHE A 151 0.65 -3.64 14.91
C PHE A 151 -0.83 -3.37 14.63
N ALA A 152 -1.56 -3.09 15.68
CA ALA A 152 -2.94 -2.68 15.55
C ALA A 152 -3.02 -1.33 14.82
N LEU A 153 -4.03 -1.18 13.99
CA LEU A 153 -4.35 0.09 13.38
C LEU A 153 -4.56 1.15 14.45
N SER A 154 -3.88 2.27 14.29
CA SER A 154 -4.25 3.44 15.05
C SER A 154 -5.59 3.96 14.50
N GLN A 155 -6.47 4.35 15.38
CA GLN A 155 -7.77 4.90 14.99
C GLN A 155 -7.66 6.33 14.45
N GLN A 156 -6.51 6.94 14.55
CA GLN A 156 -6.23 8.27 14.06
C GLN A 156 -5.29 8.23 12.87
N ASP A 157 -5.75 8.82 11.78
CA ASP A 157 -4.87 9.21 10.69
C ASP A 157 -4.55 10.69 10.80
N ILE A 158 -3.35 11.03 10.40
CA ILE A 158 -2.90 12.41 10.28
C ILE A 158 -3.34 13.04 8.96
N THR A 159 -3.76 12.21 8.00
CA THR A 159 -4.17 12.66 6.67
C THR A 159 -5.69 12.69 6.60
N PRO A 160 -6.32 13.86 6.47
CA PRO A 160 -7.77 13.96 6.37
C PRO A 160 -8.27 13.25 5.11
N TYR A 161 -9.34 12.48 5.28
CA TYR A 161 -9.95 11.76 4.15
C TYR A 161 -10.78 12.68 3.23
N GLY A 162 -11.10 13.88 3.67
CA GLY A 162 -11.90 14.86 2.92
C GLY A 162 -13.33 15.05 3.45
N ASN A 163 -13.67 14.40 4.56
CA ASN A 163 -14.97 14.46 5.21
C ASN A 163 -14.92 14.93 6.67
N ASP A 164 -13.85 15.62 7.04
CA ASP A 164 -13.56 16.10 8.40
C ASP A 164 -13.41 15.00 9.46
N LEU A 165 -13.28 13.73 9.03
CA LEU A 165 -13.07 12.60 9.92
C LEU A 165 -11.72 11.94 9.67
N TYR A 166 -11.01 11.65 10.75
CA TYR A 166 -9.72 10.94 10.76
C TYR A 166 -9.98 9.50 11.22
N HIS A 167 -10.46 8.65 10.33
CA HIS A 167 -10.95 7.32 10.67
C HIS A 167 -10.21 6.17 10.01
N LEU A 168 -9.37 6.45 9.00
CA LEU A 168 -8.53 5.47 8.32
C LEU A 168 -7.10 5.98 8.22
N ASN A 169 -6.17 5.11 8.53
CA ASN A 169 -4.75 5.39 8.33
C ASN A 169 -4.43 5.48 6.83
N SER A 170 -3.56 6.42 6.41
CA SER A 170 -3.22 6.67 5.00
C SER A 170 -2.82 5.40 4.25
N ILE A 171 -2.05 4.51 4.88
CA ILE A 171 -1.62 3.24 4.31
C ILE A 171 -2.79 2.31 3.92
N LEU A 172 -3.95 2.50 4.53
CA LEU A 172 -5.13 1.67 4.33
C LEU A 172 -6.26 2.37 3.57
N GLN A 173 -6.12 3.65 3.33
CA GLN A 173 -7.13 4.40 2.57
C GLN A 173 -7.45 3.82 1.18
N PRO A 174 -6.56 3.08 0.49
CA PRO A 174 -6.96 2.35 -0.71
C PRO A 174 -8.16 1.43 -0.53
N THR A 175 -8.45 0.95 0.69
CA THR A 175 -9.66 0.15 0.98
C THR A 175 -10.96 0.88 0.68
N THR A 176 -10.95 2.21 0.65
CA THR A 176 -12.13 3.03 0.35
C THR A 176 -12.53 3.00 -1.13
N ALA A 177 -11.63 2.53 -1.99
CA ALA A 177 -11.84 2.48 -3.44
C ALA A 177 -11.96 1.05 -4.00
N THR A 178 -11.96 0.03 -3.14
CA THR A 178 -12.04 -1.38 -3.56
C THR A 178 -12.63 -2.28 -2.49
N THR A 179 -13.21 -3.39 -2.92
CA THR A 179 -13.56 -4.53 -2.06
C THR A 179 -12.47 -5.60 -2.00
N ALA A 180 -11.40 -5.46 -2.80
CA ALA A 180 -10.25 -6.34 -2.74
C ALA A 180 -9.51 -6.20 -1.39
N PRO A 181 -8.89 -7.29 -0.89
CA PRO A 181 -8.10 -7.23 0.33
C PRO A 181 -6.89 -6.30 0.17
N VAL A 182 -6.68 -5.44 1.15
CA VAL A 182 -5.54 -4.52 1.20
C VAL A 182 -4.70 -4.84 2.43
N VAL A 183 -3.41 -5.04 2.25
CA VAL A 183 -2.45 -5.18 3.34
C VAL A 183 -1.48 -4.01 3.30
N GLY A 184 -1.41 -3.28 4.40
CA GLY A 184 -0.46 -2.21 4.59
C GLY A 184 0.94 -2.73 4.93
N VAL A 185 1.94 -2.19 4.28
CA VAL A 185 3.36 -2.45 4.53
C VAL A 185 4.03 -1.15 4.91
N ALA A 186 4.43 -1.04 6.17
CA ALA A 186 5.04 0.16 6.70
C ALA A 186 6.55 0.12 6.53
N ILE A 187 7.09 1.09 5.79
CA ILE A 187 8.52 1.39 5.82
C ILE A 187 8.80 2.17 7.10
N ALA A 188 9.67 1.62 7.95
CA ALA A 188 9.86 2.15 9.28
C ALA A 188 11.32 2.13 9.70
N THR A 189 11.65 3.04 10.59
CA THR A 189 12.97 3.09 11.23
C THR A 189 12.96 2.35 12.56
N GLU A 190 14.07 1.71 12.92
CA GLU A 190 14.24 1.09 14.25
C GLU A 190 14.26 2.13 15.39
N GLN A 191 14.56 3.37 15.05
CA GLN A 191 14.55 4.48 16.00
C GLN A 191 13.43 5.48 15.65
N MET A 192 12.80 6.03 16.67
CA MET A 192 11.82 7.10 16.47
C MET A 192 12.51 8.34 15.89
N VAL A 193 12.08 8.73 14.71
CA VAL A 193 12.52 9.95 14.03
C VAL A 193 11.34 10.91 13.95
N ALA A 194 11.60 12.19 14.03
CA ALA A 194 10.55 13.21 13.98
C ALA A 194 9.89 13.28 12.61
N GLY A 195 8.62 12.86 12.53
CA GLY A 195 7.72 13.06 11.39
C GLY A 195 8.15 12.45 10.04
N CYS A 196 7.22 11.96 9.25
CA CYS A 196 7.48 11.40 7.92
C CYS A 196 7.97 12.47 6.94
N ALA A 197 7.41 13.67 7.02
CA ALA A 197 7.73 14.80 6.16
C ALA A 197 9.15 15.37 6.35
N THR A 198 9.88 14.96 7.37
CA THR A 198 11.23 15.47 7.67
C THR A 198 12.27 14.37 7.82
N GLY A 199 11.87 13.11 7.69
CA GLY A 199 12.76 11.96 7.82
C GLY A 199 13.61 11.74 6.57
N ALA A 200 14.79 11.17 6.79
CA ALA A 200 15.65 10.77 5.68
C ALA A 200 15.15 9.47 5.04
N THR A 201 15.24 9.41 3.72
CA THR A 201 15.08 8.19 2.93
C THR A 201 16.32 7.31 3.11
N HIS A 202 16.09 6.02 3.37
CA HIS A 202 17.15 5.02 3.38
C HIS A 202 16.92 4.02 2.24
N GLY A 203 17.88 3.92 1.35
CA GLY A 203 17.76 3.05 0.17
C GLY A 203 17.57 1.57 0.52
N SER A 204 18.12 1.10 1.65
CA SER A 204 17.91 -0.26 2.15
C SER A 204 16.46 -0.56 2.48
N ASP A 205 15.75 0.39 3.09
CA ASP A 205 14.37 0.21 3.52
C ASP A 205 13.43 0.19 2.31
N VAL A 206 13.70 1.07 1.35
CA VAL A 206 12.99 1.10 0.06
C VAL A 206 13.22 -0.22 -0.72
N GLU A 207 14.46 -0.71 -0.75
CA GLU A 207 14.82 -1.98 -1.39
C GLU A 207 14.11 -3.16 -0.73
N GLU A 208 14.10 -3.24 0.59
CA GLU A 208 13.39 -4.29 1.33
C GLU A 208 11.89 -4.29 1.00
N ALA A 209 11.25 -3.14 1.00
CA ALA A 209 9.83 -3.02 0.68
C ALA A 209 9.54 -3.41 -0.78
N ALA A 210 10.37 -2.97 -1.73
CA ALA A 210 10.22 -3.32 -3.14
C ALA A 210 10.44 -4.82 -3.38
N ARG A 211 11.44 -5.43 -2.72
CA ARG A 211 11.71 -6.86 -2.79
C ARG A 211 10.59 -7.68 -2.17
N PHE A 212 10.02 -7.22 -1.05
CA PHE A 212 8.85 -7.85 -0.46
C PHE A 212 7.67 -7.86 -1.45
N ALA A 213 7.32 -6.72 -2.03
CA ALA A 213 6.23 -6.63 -3.00
C ALA A 213 6.46 -7.53 -4.22
N LEU A 214 7.70 -7.63 -4.70
CA LEU A 214 8.09 -8.52 -5.78
C LEU A 214 7.89 -10.00 -5.42
N GLU A 215 8.32 -10.43 -4.24
CA GLU A 215 8.15 -11.82 -3.80
C GLU A 215 6.67 -12.16 -3.57
N VAL A 216 5.87 -11.23 -3.03
CA VAL A 216 4.42 -11.39 -2.97
C VAL A 216 3.83 -11.56 -4.36
N ALA A 217 4.24 -10.75 -5.34
CA ALA A 217 3.74 -10.85 -6.71
C ALA A 217 4.01 -12.23 -7.35
N LYS A 218 5.20 -12.78 -7.13
CA LYS A 218 5.56 -14.13 -7.60
C LYS A 218 4.63 -15.20 -7.02
N LEU A 219 4.38 -15.16 -5.72
CA LEU A 219 3.59 -16.17 -5.03
C LEU A 219 2.09 -15.98 -5.24
N PHE A 220 1.62 -14.74 -5.27
CA PHE A 220 0.21 -14.44 -5.49
C PHE A 220 -0.24 -14.88 -6.89
N GLY A 221 0.55 -14.60 -7.92
CA GLY A 221 0.27 -15.01 -9.28
C GLY A 221 0.20 -16.53 -9.50
N THR A 222 0.81 -17.33 -8.61
CA THR A 222 0.69 -18.80 -8.60
C THR A 222 -0.42 -19.32 -7.69
N GLY A 223 -1.13 -18.44 -6.98
CA GLY A 223 -2.10 -18.82 -5.96
C GLY A 223 -1.49 -19.38 -4.66
N SER A 224 -0.16 -19.21 -4.48
CA SER A 224 0.58 -19.73 -3.32
C SER A 224 0.69 -18.75 -2.15
N CYS A 225 0.08 -17.59 -2.27
CA CYS A 225 0.06 -16.57 -1.23
C CYS A 225 -1.35 -16.02 -1.07
N LYS A 226 -1.91 -16.15 0.12
CA LYS A 226 -3.23 -15.65 0.46
C LYS A 226 -3.11 -14.39 1.31
N PHE A 227 -3.98 -13.42 1.04
CA PHE A 227 -4.05 -12.17 1.79
C PHE A 227 -4.94 -12.26 3.02
N TYR A 228 -5.82 -13.26 3.08
CA TYR A 228 -6.75 -13.49 4.18
C TYR A 228 -7.22 -14.96 4.17
N ASP A 229 -7.84 -15.38 5.27
CA ASP A 229 -8.54 -16.65 5.37
C ASP A 229 -9.93 -16.52 4.73
N GLU A 230 -10.16 -17.27 3.66
CA GLU A 230 -11.39 -17.19 2.86
C GLU A 230 -12.64 -17.64 3.64
N GLU A 231 -12.51 -18.68 4.47
CA GLU A 231 -13.63 -19.20 5.28
C GLU A 231 -14.03 -18.19 6.34
N GLN A 232 -13.03 -17.60 7.00
CA GLN A 232 -13.27 -16.58 8.01
C GLN A 232 -13.85 -15.30 7.39
N TRP A 233 -13.38 -14.89 6.24
CA TRP A 233 -13.94 -13.77 5.51
C TRP A 233 -15.41 -14.01 5.15
N ALA A 234 -15.73 -15.18 4.58
CA ALA A 234 -17.10 -15.54 4.24
C ALA A 234 -18.02 -15.51 5.48
N HIS A 235 -17.54 -16.01 6.62
CA HIS A 235 -18.28 -15.98 7.87
C HIS A 235 -18.51 -14.55 8.40
N LEU A 236 -17.52 -13.68 8.28
CA LEU A 236 -17.68 -12.26 8.66
C LEU A 236 -18.68 -11.54 7.76
N VAL A 237 -18.65 -11.82 6.46
CA VAL A 237 -19.63 -11.28 5.51
C VAL A 237 -21.04 -11.78 5.83
N GLU A 238 -21.20 -13.04 6.19
CA GLU A 238 -22.48 -13.62 6.62
C GLU A 238 -23.04 -12.90 7.86
N LEU A 239 -22.18 -12.65 8.85
CA LEU A 239 -22.58 -12.02 10.12
C LEU A 239 -22.85 -10.51 9.99
N TYR A 240 -22.05 -9.79 9.22
CA TYR A 240 -22.00 -8.33 9.26
C TYR A 240 -22.29 -7.66 7.91
N VAL A 241 -22.59 -8.45 6.88
CA VAL A 241 -22.78 -7.96 5.50
C VAL A 241 -21.47 -7.38 4.96
N THR A 242 -21.51 -6.50 3.98
CA THR A 242 -20.29 -5.85 3.49
C THR A 242 -19.93 -4.64 4.33
N MET A 243 -18.63 -4.32 4.38
CA MET A 243 -18.13 -3.11 5.03
C MET A 243 -18.14 -1.89 4.10
N GLU A 244 -18.76 -1.96 2.93
CA GLU A 244 -18.84 -0.85 1.97
C GLU A 244 -19.37 0.42 2.59
N ARG A 245 -20.34 0.33 3.49
CA ARG A 245 -20.90 1.50 4.18
C ARG A 245 -19.86 2.26 5.03
N TYR A 246 -18.79 1.61 5.45
CA TYR A 246 -17.68 2.27 6.14
C TYR A 246 -16.73 2.94 5.16
N GLN A 247 -16.66 2.44 3.92
CA GLN A 247 -15.89 3.04 2.84
C GLN A 247 -16.60 4.26 2.27
N THR A 248 -17.93 4.25 2.26
CA THR A 248 -18.76 5.33 1.71
C THR A 248 -19.31 6.27 2.80
N MET A 249 -18.82 6.19 4.04
CA MET A 249 -19.27 7.00 5.17
C MET A 249 -20.77 6.90 5.45
N GLY A 250 -21.35 5.75 5.13
CA GLY A 250 -22.75 5.49 5.41
C GLY A 250 -23.73 5.99 4.34
N ASP A 251 -23.26 6.45 3.22
CA ASP A 251 -24.10 6.64 2.04
C ASP A 251 -24.61 5.25 1.59
N ALA A 252 -25.73 4.87 2.20
CA ALA A 252 -26.45 3.69 1.76
C ALA A 252 -26.96 3.94 0.35
N LYS A 253 -26.43 3.24 -0.62
CA LYS A 253 -27.06 3.06 -1.90
C LYS A 253 -28.06 1.92 -1.85
#